data_2adee99fd120cf5994fe422b11737374
#
_entry.id   2adee99fd120cf5994fe422b11737374
#
_cell.length_a   1.000
_cell.length_b   1.000
_cell.length_c   1.000
_cell.angle_alpha   90.00
_cell.angle_beta   90.00
_cell.angle_gamma   90.00
#
_symmetry.space_group_name_H-M   'P 1'
#
loop_
_entity.id
_entity.type
_entity.pdbx_description
1 polymer ?
#
loop_
_entity_poly.entity_id
_entity_poly.type
_entity_poly.pdbx_seq_one_letter_code
_entity_poly.pdbx_strand_id
1 'polypeptide(L)'
;MIYEKKTYIGILFFIVASLQFHGQTIESKLKLNEGNQAYKNGDFKKSSSNYEKSLSEDKKNLAAFYNSGNASYMSGDFESARESFNSFISKTNNIDDKSKAHYNIGNSFLTEYAKEAKEKGQAPSSDILKNAIKEYQQSLRFNPNDKDARYNLSYAMKLLQNQEKQEQENKDQNKDQEDKEDQDKKDNKNQDNKENKDQGQKEKDGKNKEKQDQKDKEDKQEE
;
A
#
# COMPACT_ATOMS: atom_id res chain seq x y z
N MET A 1 -52.88 6.60 -49.45
CA MET A 1 -52.08 5.37 -49.41
C MET A 1 -50.60 5.62 -48.96
N ILE A 2 -50.08 6.82 -49.10
CA ILE A 2 -48.67 7.16 -48.67
C ILE A 2 -48.56 7.44 -47.17
N TYR A 3 -49.61 7.95 -46.51
CA TYR A 3 -49.61 8.28 -45.09
C TYR A 3 -49.69 7.03 -44.18
N GLU A 4 -50.40 6.00 -44.58
CA GLU A 4 -50.46 4.76 -43.79
C GLU A 4 -49.17 3.98 -43.76
N LYS A 5 -48.39 3.95 -44.85
CA LYS A 5 -47.07 3.28 -44.86
C LYS A 5 -46.07 3.92 -43.96
N LYS A 6 -46.07 5.26 -43.79
CA LYS A 6 -45.15 5.98 -42.86
C LYS A 6 -45.46 5.68 -41.39
N THR A 7 -46.73 5.52 -41.06
CA THR A 7 -47.14 5.19 -39.69
C THR A 7 -46.72 3.78 -39.28
N TYR A 8 -46.87 2.80 -40.16
CA TYR A 8 -46.42 1.43 -39.91
C TYR A 8 -44.94 1.28 -39.80
N ILE A 9 -44.12 2.04 -40.55
CA ILE A 9 -42.68 2.05 -40.48
C ILE A 9 -42.22 2.66 -39.13
N GLY A 10 -42.87 3.73 -38.67
CA GLY A 10 -42.60 4.35 -37.39
C GLY A 10 -42.89 3.44 -36.21
N ILE A 11 -44.01 2.74 -36.23
CA ILE A 11 -44.41 1.77 -35.20
C ILE A 11 -43.47 0.56 -35.18
N LEU A 12 -43.06 0.04 -36.36
CA LEU A 12 -42.12 -1.08 -36.46
C LEU A 12 -40.75 -0.69 -35.89
N PHE A 13 -40.27 0.52 -36.18
CA PHE A 13 -38.97 1.03 -35.66
C PHE A 13 -39.00 1.19 -34.13
N PHE A 14 -40.15 1.63 -33.56
CA PHE A 14 -40.35 1.77 -32.14
C PHE A 14 -40.39 0.42 -31.40
N ILE A 15 -41.03 -0.60 -32.00
CA ILE A 15 -41.08 -1.96 -31.45
C ILE A 15 -39.70 -2.62 -31.48
N VAL A 16 -38.94 -2.47 -32.59
CA VAL A 16 -37.59 -3.01 -32.68
C VAL A 16 -36.63 -2.34 -31.70
N ALA A 17 -36.73 -1.01 -31.52
CA ALA A 17 -35.92 -0.29 -30.51
C ALA A 17 -36.27 -0.71 -29.07
N SER A 18 -37.55 -0.95 -28.77
CA SER A 18 -37.96 -1.41 -27.44
C SER A 18 -37.52 -2.86 -27.15
N LEU A 19 -37.50 -3.73 -28.16
CA LEU A 19 -37.01 -5.10 -28.03
C LEU A 19 -35.50 -5.15 -27.77
N GLN A 20 -34.70 -4.25 -28.38
CA GLN A 20 -33.28 -4.16 -28.11
C GLN A 20 -32.99 -3.70 -26.66
N PHE A 21 -33.80 -2.76 -26.13
CA PHE A 21 -33.64 -2.29 -24.76
C PHE A 21 -33.97 -3.39 -23.72
N HIS A 22 -34.93 -4.24 -24.00
CA HIS A 22 -35.27 -5.39 -23.13
C HIS A 22 -34.23 -6.51 -23.26
N GLY A 23 -33.62 -6.70 -24.43
CA GLY A 23 -32.62 -7.70 -24.66
C GLY A 23 -31.32 -7.44 -23.83
N GLN A 24 -30.88 -6.19 -23.78
CA GLN A 24 -29.71 -5.79 -22.97
C GLN A 24 -29.94 -6.10 -21.47
N THR A 25 -31.11 -5.79 -20.94
CA THR A 25 -31.42 -6.06 -19.52
C THR A 25 -31.49 -7.56 -19.21
N ILE A 26 -31.94 -8.39 -20.14
CA ILE A 26 -32.01 -9.86 -19.98
C ILE A 26 -30.59 -10.44 -20.00
N GLU A 27 -29.74 -9.98 -20.94
CA GLU A 27 -28.35 -10.42 -21.04
C GLU A 27 -27.56 -10.05 -19.77
N SER A 28 -27.71 -8.83 -19.24
CA SER A 28 -27.10 -8.43 -17.98
C SER A 28 -27.49 -9.37 -16.84
N LYS A 29 -28.79 -9.72 -16.71
CA LYS A 29 -29.25 -10.66 -15.69
C LYS A 29 -28.70 -12.06 -15.88
N LEU A 30 -28.60 -12.53 -17.13
CA LEU A 30 -28.00 -13.83 -17.44
C LEU A 30 -26.54 -13.87 -17.00
N LYS A 31 -25.75 -12.88 -17.37
CA LYS A 31 -24.33 -12.77 -16.99
C LYS A 31 -24.15 -12.62 -15.48
N LEU A 32 -25.02 -11.88 -14.79
CA LEU A 32 -25.03 -11.82 -13.33
C LEU A 32 -25.23 -13.21 -12.70
N ASN A 33 -26.19 -13.99 -13.23
CA ASN A 33 -26.46 -15.33 -12.73
C ASN A 33 -25.31 -16.32 -13.02
N GLU A 34 -24.69 -16.24 -14.19
CA GLU A 34 -23.50 -17.02 -14.52
C GLU A 34 -22.34 -16.67 -13.56
N GLY A 35 -22.17 -15.38 -13.25
CA GLY A 35 -21.22 -14.91 -12.27
C GLY A 35 -21.49 -15.48 -10.88
N ASN A 36 -22.74 -15.46 -10.43
CA ASN A 36 -23.15 -16.02 -9.15
C ASN A 36 -22.89 -17.55 -9.07
N GLN A 37 -23.11 -18.28 -10.15
CA GLN A 37 -22.81 -19.70 -10.21
C GLN A 37 -21.30 -19.97 -10.15
N ALA A 38 -20.49 -19.21 -10.91
CA ALA A 38 -19.04 -19.32 -10.87
C ALA A 38 -18.50 -19.00 -9.46
N TYR A 39 -19.05 -17.96 -8.80
CA TYR A 39 -18.70 -17.62 -7.42
C TYR A 39 -18.95 -18.78 -6.44
N LYS A 40 -20.15 -19.40 -6.52
CA LYS A 40 -20.50 -20.54 -5.68
C LYS A 40 -19.59 -21.75 -5.90
N ASN A 41 -19.08 -21.91 -7.10
CA ASN A 41 -18.15 -22.97 -7.47
C ASN A 41 -16.69 -22.67 -7.10
N GLY A 42 -16.40 -21.49 -6.53
CA GLY A 42 -15.04 -21.05 -6.20
C GLY A 42 -14.23 -20.54 -7.40
N ASP A 43 -14.82 -20.45 -8.60
CA ASP A 43 -14.17 -19.92 -9.79
C ASP A 43 -14.31 -18.37 -9.82
N PHE A 44 -13.56 -17.71 -8.94
CA PHE A 44 -13.69 -16.28 -8.72
C PHE A 44 -13.27 -15.45 -9.92
N LYS A 45 -12.28 -15.89 -10.70
CA LYS A 45 -11.86 -15.20 -11.93
C LYS A 45 -12.94 -15.21 -12.98
N LYS A 46 -13.56 -16.37 -13.21
CA LYS A 46 -14.72 -16.51 -14.12
C LYS A 46 -15.92 -15.72 -13.61
N SER A 47 -16.13 -15.71 -12.29
CA SER A 47 -17.19 -14.93 -11.64
C SER A 47 -17.01 -13.44 -11.94
N SER A 48 -15.85 -12.85 -11.67
CA SER A 48 -15.54 -11.44 -11.95
C SER A 48 -15.78 -11.10 -13.42
N SER A 49 -15.24 -11.91 -14.36
CA SER A 49 -15.45 -11.71 -15.80
C SER A 49 -16.92 -11.71 -16.20
N ASN A 50 -17.76 -12.57 -15.61
CA ASN A 50 -19.19 -12.57 -15.90
C ASN A 50 -19.92 -11.35 -15.33
N TYR A 51 -19.50 -10.85 -14.13
CA TYR A 51 -20.04 -9.61 -13.60
C TYR A 51 -19.64 -8.40 -14.45
N GLU A 52 -18.43 -8.34 -14.97
CA GLU A 52 -18.01 -7.31 -15.93
C GLU A 52 -18.84 -7.33 -17.20
N LYS A 53 -19.13 -8.51 -17.75
CA LYS A 53 -20.05 -8.66 -18.90
C LYS A 53 -21.46 -8.19 -18.54
N SER A 54 -21.96 -8.50 -17.33
CA SER A 54 -23.23 -7.96 -16.85
C SER A 54 -23.23 -6.43 -16.82
N LEU A 55 -22.13 -5.82 -16.39
CA LEU A 55 -21.95 -4.36 -16.33
C LEU A 55 -21.79 -3.71 -17.71
N SER A 56 -21.25 -4.43 -18.70
CA SER A 56 -21.19 -3.92 -20.07
C SER A 56 -22.60 -3.77 -20.70
N GLU A 57 -23.52 -4.65 -20.30
CA GLU A 57 -24.92 -4.64 -20.76
C GLU A 57 -25.81 -3.70 -19.92
N ASP A 58 -25.53 -3.57 -18.63
CA ASP A 58 -26.24 -2.67 -17.71
C ASP A 58 -25.29 -2.01 -16.73
N LYS A 59 -24.82 -0.80 -17.05
CA LYS A 59 -23.91 0.02 -16.23
C LYS A 59 -24.52 0.49 -14.91
N LYS A 60 -25.79 0.18 -14.63
CA LYS A 60 -26.50 0.53 -13.39
C LYS A 60 -26.74 -0.68 -12.49
N ASN A 61 -26.31 -1.87 -12.90
CA ASN A 61 -26.52 -3.10 -12.13
C ASN A 61 -25.69 -3.09 -10.83
N LEU A 62 -26.31 -2.60 -9.75
CA LEU A 62 -25.65 -2.51 -8.43
C LEU A 62 -25.18 -3.89 -7.92
N ALA A 63 -25.97 -4.95 -8.13
CA ALA A 63 -25.59 -6.28 -7.70
C ALA A 63 -24.32 -6.78 -8.41
N ALA A 64 -24.16 -6.45 -9.70
CA ALA A 64 -22.98 -6.82 -10.46
C ALA A 64 -21.72 -6.10 -9.94
N PHE A 65 -21.79 -4.80 -9.59
CA PHE A 65 -20.67 -4.09 -8.97
C PHE A 65 -20.27 -4.71 -7.64
N TYR A 66 -21.23 -4.90 -6.73
CA TYR A 66 -20.93 -5.44 -5.40
C TYR A 66 -20.36 -6.87 -5.47
N ASN A 67 -20.97 -7.72 -6.30
CA ASN A 67 -20.53 -9.09 -6.47
C ASN A 67 -19.19 -9.20 -7.21
N SER A 68 -18.90 -8.30 -8.18
CA SER A 68 -17.60 -8.20 -8.82
C SER A 68 -16.52 -7.87 -7.78
N GLY A 69 -16.77 -6.90 -6.90
CA GLY A 69 -15.86 -6.59 -5.80
C GLY A 69 -15.57 -7.80 -4.91
N ASN A 70 -16.61 -8.56 -4.54
CA ASN A 70 -16.44 -9.79 -3.75
C ASN A 70 -15.64 -10.86 -4.51
N ALA A 71 -15.89 -11.06 -5.82
CA ALA A 71 -15.18 -12.03 -6.63
C ALA A 71 -13.70 -11.67 -6.80
N SER A 72 -13.41 -10.41 -7.07
CA SER A 72 -12.04 -9.89 -7.18
C SER A 72 -11.29 -10.04 -5.85
N TYR A 73 -11.94 -9.71 -4.72
CA TYR A 73 -11.36 -9.93 -3.39
C TYR A 73 -10.99 -11.41 -3.16
N MET A 74 -11.91 -12.32 -3.45
CA MET A 74 -11.70 -13.75 -3.28
C MET A 74 -10.64 -14.33 -4.22
N SER A 75 -10.42 -13.73 -5.38
CA SER A 75 -9.32 -14.09 -6.30
C SER A 75 -7.97 -13.50 -5.89
N GLY A 76 -7.95 -12.62 -4.89
CA GLY A 76 -6.74 -11.90 -4.44
C GLY A 76 -6.39 -10.68 -5.28
N ASP A 77 -7.27 -10.24 -6.16
CA ASP A 77 -7.16 -8.99 -6.92
C ASP A 77 -7.82 -7.86 -6.12
N PHE A 78 -7.05 -7.35 -5.16
CA PHE A 78 -7.55 -6.36 -4.20
C PHE A 78 -7.81 -5.00 -4.83
N GLU A 79 -7.07 -4.63 -5.87
CA GLU A 79 -7.25 -3.36 -6.58
C GLU A 79 -8.60 -3.34 -7.32
N SER A 80 -8.87 -4.34 -8.16
CA SER A 80 -10.16 -4.48 -8.86
C SER A 80 -11.34 -4.62 -7.88
N ALA A 81 -11.12 -5.25 -6.72
CA ALA A 81 -12.15 -5.32 -5.68
C ALA A 81 -12.53 -3.93 -5.17
N ARG A 82 -11.54 -3.10 -4.83
CA ARG A 82 -11.75 -1.72 -4.35
C ARG A 82 -12.40 -0.84 -5.41
N GLU A 83 -12.02 -0.95 -6.67
CA GLU A 83 -12.64 -0.23 -7.79
C GLU A 83 -14.14 -0.57 -7.93
N SER A 84 -14.46 -1.86 -7.86
CA SER A 84 -15.84 -2.34 -7.95
C SER A 84 -16.69 -1.86 -6.78
N PHE A 85 -16.20 -1.92 -5.54
CA PHE A 85 -16.91 -1.41 -4.38
C PHE A 85 -17.05 0.12 -4.41
N ASN A 86 -16.04 0.88 -4.84
CA ASN A 86 -16.15 2.32 -5.03
C ASN A 86 -17.19 2.69 -6.08
N SER A 87 -17.25 1.96 -7.18
CA SER A 87 -18.27 2.11 -8.20
C SER A 87 -19.67 1.83 -7.64
N PHE A 88 -19.82 0.81 -6.80
CA PHE A 88 -21.04 0.50 -6.09
C PHE A 88 -21.47 1.65 -5.14
N ILE A 89 -20.55 2.15 -4.31
CA ILE A 89 -20.78 3.25 -3.37
C ILE A 89 -21.28 4.51 -4.10
N SER A 90 -20.68 4.81 -5.26
CA SER A 90 -21.05 6.00 -6.05
C SER A 90 -22.48 5.93 -6.64
N LYS A 91 -23.03 4.73 -6.76
CA LYS A 91 -24.33 4.49 -7.42
C LYS A 91 -25.44 4.13 -6.45
N THR A 92 -25.11 3.60 -5.26
CA THR A 92 -26.13 3.28 -4.26
C THR A 92 -26.48 4.49 -3.39
N ASN A 93 -27.77 4.64 -3.06
CA ASN A 93 -28.24 5.59 -2.05
C ASN A 93 -28.50 4.92 -0.70
N ASN A 94 -28.40 3.59 -0.63
CA ASN A 94 -28.63 2.84 0.60
C ASN A 94 -27.46 2.98 1.56
N ILE A 95 -27.71 3.41 2.78
CA ILE A 95 -26.70 3.66 3.82
C ILE A 95 -26.04 2.36 4.27
N ASP A 96 -26.81 1.29 4.45
CA ASP A 96 -26.29 -0.02 4.86
C ASP A 96 -25.39 -0.61 3.80
N ASP A 97 -25.74 -0.43 2.52
CA ASP A 97 -24.93 -0.88 1.40
C ASP A 97 -23.59 -0.13 1.34
N LYS A 98 -23.61 1.19 1.59
CA LYS A 98 -22.37 1.99 1.70
C LYS A 98 -21.50 1.51 2.84
N SER A 99 -22.10 1.25 4.01
CA SER A 99 -21.37 0.70 5.15
C SER A 99 -20.65 -0.61 4.80
N LYS A 100 -21.38 -1.57 4.22
CA LYS A 100 -20.84 -2.87 3.82
C LYS A 100 -19.74 -2.76 2.78
N ALA A 101 -19.89 -1.88 1.80
CA ALA A 101 -18.88 -1.69 0.77
C ALA A 101 -17.59 -1.08 1.33
N HIS A 102 -17.67 -0.07 2.19
CA HIS A 102 -16.51 0.48 2.90
C HIS A 102 -15.83 -0.56 3.80
N TYR A 103 -16.60 -1.38 4.51
CA TYR A 103 -16.06 -2.51 5.27
C TYR A 103 -15.24 -3.46 4.40
N ASN A 104 -15.78 -3.84 3.23
CA ASN A 104 -15.09 -4.74 2.30
C ASN A 104 -13.84 -4.10 1.67
N ILE A 105 -13.86 -2.80 1.39
CA ILE A 105 -12.66 -2.07 0.95
C ILE A 105 -11.59 -2.11 2.07
N GLY A 106 -11.97 -1.86 3.31
CA GLY A 106 -11.08 -1.97 4.47
C GLY A 106 -10.47 -3.38 4.59
N ASN A 107 -11.31 -4.42 4.44
CA ASN A 107 -10.84 -5.82 4.43
C ASN A 107 -9.84 -6.08 3.29
N SER A 108 -10.06 -5.50 2.10
CA SER A 108 -9.13 -5.69 0.97
C SER A 108 -7.73 -5.14 1.28
N PHE A 109 -7.64 -3.94 1.86
CA PHE A 109 -6.37 -3.37 2.29
C PHE A 109 -5.72 -4.20 3.40
N LEU A 110 -6.48 -4.62 4.40
CA LEU A 110 -5.95 -5.39 5.52
C LEU A 110 -5.42 -6.77 5.09
N THR A 111 -6.14 -7.43 4.16
CA THR A 111 -5.72 -8.72 3.60
C THR A 111 -4.51 -8.57 2.68
N GLU A 112 -4.47 -7.51 1.87
CA GLU A 112 -3.31 -7.17 1.04
C GLU A 112 -2.06 -6.96 1.90
N TYR A 113 -2.17 -6.17 2.99
CA TYR A 113 -1.08 -5.99 3.95
C TYR A 113 -0.57 -7.31 4.52
N ALA A 114 -1.47 -8.17 4.98
CA ALA A 114 -1.10 -9.46 5.55
C ALA A 114 -0.43 -10.39 4.53
N LYS A 115 -0.92 -10.40 3.28
CA LYS A 115 -0.35 -11.17 2.18
C LYS A 115 1.05 -10.68 1.82
N GLU A 116 1.22 -9.37 1.63
CA GLU A 116 2.52 -8.79 1.30
C GLU A 116 3.56 -9.01 2.42
N ALA A 117 3.17 -8.84 3.68
CA ALA A 117 4.03 -9.09 4.83
C ALA A 117 4.54 -10.53 4.85
N LYS A 118 3.66 -11.49 4.55
CA LYS A 118 4.02 -12.91 4.48
C LYS A 118 4.94 -13.22 3.30
N GLU A 119 4.68 -12.64 2.13
CA GLU A 119 5.44 -12.92 0.90
C GLU A 119 6.83 -12.26 0.91
N LYS A 120 6.94 -11.05 1.43
CA LYS A 120 8.18 -10.26 1.43
C LYS A 120 9.03 -10.49 2.68
N GLY A 121 8.48 -11.07 3.74
CA GLY A 121 9.16 -11.28 5.03
C GLY A 121 9.50 -9.97 5.76
N GLN A 122 8.93 -8.86 5.33
CA GLN A 122 9.09 -7.52 5.91
C GLN A 122 7.76 -6.77 5.93
N ALA A 123 7.64 -5.76 6.79
CA ALA A 123 6.42 -4.96 6.86
C ALA A 123 6.19 -4.20 5.52
N PRO A 124 4.97 -4.30 4.94
CA PRO A 124 4.58 -3.50 3.79
C PRO A 124 4.49 -2.00 4.13
N SER A 125 4.15 -1.17 3.14
CA SER A 125 3.91 0.26 3.39
C SER A 125 2.82 0.47 4.45
N SER A 126 3.09 1.34 5.42
CA SER A 126 2.12 1.74 6.44
C SER A 126 0.87 2.40 5.84
N ASP A 127 0.95 2.91 4.61
CA ASP A 127 -0.18 3.54 3.92
C ASP A 127 -1.30 2.54 3.62
N ILE A 128 -0.99 1.27 3.43
CA ILE A 128 -2.01 0.22 3.27
C ILE A 128 -2.87 0.13 4.54
N LEU A 129 -2.24 0.12 5.72
CA LEU A 129 -2.97 0.10 7.00
C LEU A 129 -3.75 1.39 7.24
N LYS A 130 -3.18 2.56 6.89
CA LYS A 130 -3.89 3.85 7.01
C LYS A 130 -5.14 3.89 6.13
N ASN A 131 -5.07 3.33 4.92
CA ASN A 131 -6.22 3.21 4.04
C ASN A 131 -7.27 2.23 4.61
N ALA A 132 -6.87 1.09 5.14
CA ALA A 132 -7.78 0.18 5.82
C ALA A 132 -8.53 0.88 6.99
N ILE A 133 -7.80 1.59 7.83
CA ILE A 133 -8.34 2.36 8.97
C ILE A 133 -9.37 3.38 8.48
N LYS A 134 -9.04 4.16 7.46
CA LYS A 134 -9.94 5.15 6.85
C LYS A 134 -11.24 4.51 6.38
N GLU A 135 -11.16 3.38 5.70
CA GLU A 135 -12.34 2.70 5.15
C GLU A 135 -13.21 2.09 6.25
N TYR A 136 -12.65 1.48 7.29
CA TYR A 136 -13.43 1.03 8.45
C TYR A 136 -14.08 2.21 9.21
N GLN A 137 -13.43 3.35 9.31
CA GLN A 137 -14.03 4.56 9.86
C GLN A 137 -15.22 5.05 9.01
N GLN A 138 -15.11 4.98 7.68
CA GLN A 138 -16.23 5.30 6.79
C GLN A 138 -17.39 4.31 6.96
N SER A 139 -17.10 3.00 7.04
CA SER A 139 -18.12 1.99 7.34
C SER A 139 -18.89 2.32 8.63
N LEU A 140 -18.16 2.62 9.70
CA LEU A 140 -18.74 2.96 11.00
C LEU A 140 -19.48 4.30 11.03
N ARG A 141 -19.17 5.23 10.14
CA ARG A 141 -19.98 6.46 9.98
C ARG A 141 -21.38 6.16 9.45
N PHE A 142 -21.50 5.16 8.57
CA PHE A 142 -22.79 4.72 8.03
C PHE A 142 -23.50 3.72 8.96
N ASN A 143 -22.76 2.83 9.63
CA ASN A 143 -23.30 1.90 10.61
C ASN A 143 -22.45 1.89 11.90
N PRO A 144 -22.75 2.76 12.87
CA PRO A 144 -21.96 2.84 14.11
C PRO A 144 -22.03 1.57 14.98
N ASN A 145 -22.98 0.67 14.73
CA ASN A 145 -23.17 -0.55 15.53
C ASN A 145 -22.47 -1.78 14.96
N ASP A 146 -21.76 -1.65 13.85
CA ASP A 146 -21.01 -2.75 13.24
C ASP A 146 -19.84 -3.17 14.14
N LYS A 147 -19.96 -4.36 14.74
CA LYS A 147 -18.96 -4.92 15.65
C LYS A 147 -17.72 -5.40 14.90
N ASP A 148 -17.91 -5.93 13.70
CA ASP A 148 -16.82 -6.47 12.88
C ASP A 148 -15.96 -5.33 12.33
N ALA A 149 -16.58 -4.24 11.88
CA ALA A 149 -15.87 -3.05 11.46
C ALA A 149 -15.07 -2.41 12.62
N ARG A 150 -15.64 -2.36 13.83
CA ARG A 150 -14.90 -1.87 15.03
C ARG A 150 -13.72 -2.77 15.39
N TYR A 151 -13.90 -4.07 15.34
CA TYR A 151 -12.84 -5.02 15.62
C TYR A 151 -11.69 -4.87 14.61
N ASN A 152 -12.00 -4.88 13.31
CA ASN A 152 -11.01 -4.74 12.26
C ASN A 152 -10.31 -3.38 12.27
N LEU A 153 -11.04 -2.30 12.59
CA LEU A 153 -10.45 -0.98 12.82
C LEU A 153 -9.41 -1.01 13.93
N SER A 154 -9.78 -1.57 15.10
CA SER A 154 -8.87 -1.67 16.24
C SER A 154 -7.65 -2.53 15.92
N TYR A 155 -7.84 -3.60 15.17
CA TYR A 155 -6.76 -4.49 14.74
C TYR A 155 -5.80 -3.78 13.77
N ALA A 156 -6.32 -3.08 12.76
CA ALA A 156 -5.51 -2.32 11.81
C ALA A 156 -4.72 -1.18 12.51
N MET A 157 -5.35 -0.47 13.46
CA MET A 157 -4.68 0.55 14.26
C MET A 157 -3.53 -0.03 15.10
N LYS A 158 -3.73 -1.20 15.70
CA LYS A 158 -2.69 -1.87 16.48
C LYS A 158 -1.51 -2.31 15.59
N LEU A 159 -1.78 -2.82 14.40
CA LEU A 159 -0.73 -3.19 13.44
C LEU A 159 0.08 -1.96 13.03
N LEU A 160 -0.58 -0.85 12.72
CA LEU A 160 0.08 0.41 12.36
C LEU A 160 0.95 0.93 13.49
N GLN A 161 0.44 0.96 14.72
CA GLN A 161 1.20 1.38 15.90
C GLN A 161 2.45 0.53 16.13
N ASN A 162 2.33 -0.79 15.99
CA ASN A 162 3.46 -1.70 16.14
C ASN A 162 4.52 -1.47 15.04
N GLN A 163 4.09 -1.24 13.82
CA GLN A 163 5.00 -0.93 12.70
C GLN A 163 5.73 0.38 12.93
N GLU A 164 5.03 1.45 13.29
CA GLU A 164 5.62 2.77 13.57
C GLU A 164 6.64 2.70 14.73
N LYS A 165 6.33 1.90 15.77
CA LYS A 165 7.24 1.68 16.89
C LYS A 165 8.52 0.98 16.45
N GLN A 166 8.42 -0.08 15.63
CA GLN A 166 9.58 -0.79 15.10
C GLN A 166 10.43 0.10 14.20
N GLU A 167 9.80 0.91 13.35
CA GLU A 167 10.52 1.88 12.50
C GLU A 167 11.27 2.93 13.31
N GLN A 168 10.69 3.38 14.44
CA GLN A 168 11.34 4.31 15.37
C GLN A 168 12.54 3.65 16.05
N GLU A 169 12.36 2.46 16.61
CA GLU A 169 13.44 1.71 17.29
C GLU A 169 14.61 1.44 16.32
N ASN A 170 14.34 1.11 15.07
CA ASN A 170 15.37 0.89 14.05
C ASN A 170 16.11 2.19 13.70
N LYS A 171 15.41 3.33 13.65
CA LYS A 171 16.03 4.64 13.40
C LYS A 171 16.95 5.06 14.56
N ASP A 172 16.51 4.85 15.79
CA ASP A 172 17.29 5.19 16.98
C ASP A 172 18.56 4.32 17.08
N GLN A 173 18.45 3.01 16.78
CA GLN A 173 19.61 2.10 16.73
C GLN A 173 20.63 2.48 15.65
N ASN A 174 20.18 2.87 14.47
CA ASN A 174 21.08 3.33 13.39
C ASN A 174 21.80 4.63 13.77
N LYS A 175 21.11 5.56 14.43
CA LYS A 175 21.70 6.80 14.90
C LYS A 175 22.77 6.58 15.95
N ASP A 176 22.52 5.67 16.89
CA ASP A 176 23.51 5.29 17.91
C ASP A 176 24.75 4.60 17.30
N GLN A 177 24.61 3.91 16.17
CA GLN A 177 25.73 3.32 15.44
C GLN A 177 26.52 4.38 14.67
N GLU A 178 25.85 5.31 13.98
CA GLU A 178 26.54 6.43 13.29
C GLU A 178 27.31 7.32 14.27
N ASP A 179 26.72 7.64 15.43
CA ASP A 179 27.37 8.44 16.47
C ASP A 179 28.60 7.72 17.06
N LYS A 180 28.60 6.40 17.20
CA LYS A 180 29.75 5.60 17.64
C LYS A 180 30.84 5.54 16.58
N GLU A 181 30.50 5.33 15.32
CA GLU A 181 31.48 5.33 14.23
C GLU A 181 32.17 6.70 14.05
N ASP A 182 31.43 7.79 14.24
CA ASP A 182 31.99 9.14 14.18
C ASP A 182 32.85 9.45 15.40
N GLN A 183 32.59 8.88 16.57
CA GLN A 183 33.41 9.00 17.76
C GLN A 183 34.72 8.21 17.60
N ASP A 184 34.66 6.99 17.13
CA ASP A 184 35.82 6.15 16.83
C ASP A 184 36.76 6.78 15.76
N LYS A 185 36.17 7.41 14.72
CA LYS A 185 36.94 8.15 13.71
C LYS A 185 37.63 9.41 14.27
N LYS A 186 37.02 10.08 15.26
CA LYS A 186 37.64 11.25 15.94
C LYS A 186 38.75 10.82 16.88
N ASP A 187 38.58 9.71 17.60
CA ASP A 187 39.58 9.20 18.54
C ASP A 187 40.80 8.64 17.81
N ASN A 188 40.61 7.94 16.68
CA ASN A 188 41.73 7.52 15.81
C ASN A 188 42.50 8.71 15.23
N LYS A 189 41.83 9.76 14.75
CA LYS A 189 42.52 11.00 14.28
C LYS A 189 43.29 11.71 15.38
N ASN A 190 42.80 11.65 16.62
CA ASN A 190 43.52 12.23 17.75
C ASN A 190 44.73 11.40 18.20
N GLN A 191 44.66 10.07 18.03
CA GLN A 191 45.79 9.18 18.29
C GLN A 191 46.89 9.36 17.25
N ASP A 192 46.58 9.39 15.96
CA ASP A 192 47.55 9.66 14.88
C ASP A 192 48.21 11.04 15.01
N ASN A 193 47.50 12.06 15.48
CA ASN A 193 48.03 13.38 15.74
C ASN A 193 48.95 13.43 16.99
N LYS A 194 48.73 12.59 18.01
CA LYS A 194 49.63 12.47 19.17
C LYS A 194 50.93 11.73 18.81
N GLU A 195 50.85 10.63 18.09
CA GLU A 195 52.02 9.88 17.65
C GLU A 195 52.92 10.69 16.72
N ASN A 196 52.33 11.46 15.78
CA ASN A 196 53.13 12.37 14.92
C ASN A 196 53.75 13.54 15.68
N LYS A 197 53.19 14.05 16.76
CA LYS A 197 53.78 15.06 17.60
C LYS A 197 54.93 14.50 18.45
N ASP A 198 54.80 13.29 18.96
CA ASP A 198 55.82 12.61 19.75
C ASP A 198 57.03 12.22 18.89
N GLN A 199 56.86 11.79 17.64
CA GLN A 199 57.94 11.52 16.71
C GLN A 199 58.67 12.81 16.28
N GLY A 200 57.91 13.89 16.02
CA GLY A 200 58.51 15.19 15.69
C GLY A 200 59.30 15.84 16.84
N GLN A 201 58.98 15.56 18.11
CA GLN A 201 59.70 16.01 19.27
C GLN A 201 61.02 15.20 19.51
N LYS A 202 60.95 13.87 19.35
CA LYS A 202 62.11 12.99 19.43
C LYS A 202 63.18 13.30 18.36
N GLU A 203 62.79 13.66 17.13
CA GLU A 203 63.70 14.08 16.07
C GLU A 203 64.37 15.44 16.36
N LYS A 204 63.65 16.38 16.99
CA LYS A 204 64.21 17.68 17.36
C LYS A 204 65.18 17.56 18.53
N ASP A 205 64.93 16.74 19.51
CA ASP A 205 65.81 16.50 20.64
C ASP A 205 67.06 15.71 20.24
N GLY A 206 66.94 14.75 19.29
CA GLY A 206 68.11 14.05 18.70
C GLY A 206 69.03 14.96 17.93
N LYS A 207 68.52 15.88 17.10
CA LYS A 207 69.36 16.86 16.35
C LYS A 207 69.98 17.91 17.23
N ASN A 208 69.42 18.28 18.35
CA ASN A 208 70.01 19.18 19.31
C ASN A 208 71.16 18.53 20.10
N LYS A 209 71.03 17.24 20.46
CA LYS A 209 72.15 16.50 21.08
C LYS A 209 73.36 16.32 20.16
N GLU A 210 73.19 15.99 18.89
CA GLU A 210 74.26 15.85 17.91
C GLU A 210 74.97 17.16 17.67
N LYS A 211 74.29 18.32 17.67
CA LYS A 211 74.93 19.64 17.53
C LYS A 211 75.73 20.04 18.78
N GLN A 212 75.34 19.63 19.97
CA GLN A 212 76.00 19.88 21.22
C GLN A 212 77.31 19.03 21.34
N ASP A 213 77.20 17.73 20.98
CA ASP A 213 78.35 16.82 20.94
C ASP A 213 79.45 17.21 19.88
N GLN A 214 79.04 17.85 18.77
CA GLN A 214 79.97 18.38 17.78
C GLN A 214 80.66 19.63 18.29
N LYS A 215 80.03 20.53 19.00
CA LYS A 215 80.61 21.74 19.57
C LYS A 215 81.57 21.42 20.70
N ASP A 216 81.30 20.49 21.55
CA ASP A 216 82.18 20.02 22.64
C ASP A 216 83.37 19.25 22.13
N LYS A 217 83.37 18.77 20.89
CA LYS A 217 84.58 18.16 20.23
C LYS A 217 85.47 19.18 19.53
N GLU A 218 84.95 20.28 19.00
CA GLU A 218 85.75 21.39 18.41
C GLU A 218 86.43 22.18 19.49
N ASP A 219 85.83 22.48 20.62
CA ASP A 219 86.41 23.21 21.74
C ASP A 219 87.60 22.45 22.48
N LYS A 220 87.69 21.11 22.24
CA LYS A 220 88.79 20.28 22.79
C LYS A 220 90.00 20.09 21.85
N GLN A 221 90.00 20.67 20.65
CA GLN A 221 91.11 20.62 19.69
C GLN A 221 91.88 21.94 19.58
N GLU A 222 91.45 23.01 20.32
CA GLU A 222 92.15 24.32 20.36
C GLU A 222 92.92 24.59 21.67
N GLU A 223 93.01 23.56 22.58
CA GLU A 223 93.99 23.62 23.69
C GLU A 223 95.17 22.63 23.37
#